data_a94e3c1de254b11319f6c1418bffb220
#
_entry.id   a94e3c1de254b11319f6c1418bffb220
#
_cell.length_a   1.000
_cell.length_b   1.000
_cell.length_c   1.000
_cell.angle_alpha   90.00
_cell.angle_beta   90.00
_cell.angle_gamma   90.00
#
_symmetry.space_group_name_H-M   'P 1'
#
loop_
_entity.id
_entity.type
_entity.pdbx_description
1 polymer ?
#
loop_
_entity_poly.entity_id
_entity_poly.type
_entity_poly.pdbx_seq_one_letter_code
_entity_poly.pdbx_strand_id
1 'polypeptide(L)'
;MSWKVDLVVMLRSLIGDLDSEKFTDERLRQVLAVGAYSVLNDADFSVDYVVSISSLSISPDPIVQKDTDFSVLSVYKAACILLGSEVKTEAANSIAIKDGPSSIDLRGVTQNLNILYKDFCAKYDSLLKTYQYNNTLVGQAILGPYSPGSMIVRASDLGHRGNMFD
;
A
#
# COMPACT_ATOMS: atom_id res chain seq x y z
N MET A 1 -6.34 -16.04 -15.86
CA MET A 1 -6.85 -15.06 -14.90
C MET A 1 -6.09 -13.78 -15.13
N SER A 2 -6.74 -12.65 -15.02
CA SER A 2 -6.14 -11.34 -15.33
C SER A 2 -6.33 -10.44 -14.12
N TRP A 3 -5.37 -9.58 -13.86
CA TRP A 3 -5.42 -8.59 -12.79
C TRP A 3 -6.77 -7.80 -12.78
N LYS A 4 -7.36 -7.58 -13.95
CA LYS A 4 -8.65 -6.88 -14.12
C LYS A 4 -9.83 -7.55 -13.43
N VAL A 5 -9.72 -8.84 -13.12
CA VAL A 5 -10.74 -9.60 -12.39
C VAL A 5 -10.29 -9.82 -10.95
N ASP A 6 -9.09 -10.37 -10.77
CA ASP A 6 -8.63 -10.81 -9.46
C ASP A 6 -8.41 -9.62 -8.49
N LEU A 7 -7.75 -8.54 -8.94
CA LEU A 7 -7.55 -7.36 -8.09
C LEU A 7 -8.85 -6.58 -7.85
N VAL A 8 -9.80 -6.62 -8.79
CA VAL A 8 -11.14 -6.03 -8.57
C VAL A 8 -11.89 -6.78 -7.47
N VAL A 9 -11.87 -8.11 -7.48
CA VAL A 9 -12.47 -8.92 -6.40
C VAL A 9 -11.81 -8.64 -5.06
N MET A 10 -10.48 -8.55 -5.01
CA MET A 10 -9.75 -8.20 -3.80
C MET A 10 -10.15 -6.80 -3.29
N LEU A 11 -10.20 -5.81 -4.17
CA LEU A 11 -10.59 -4.45 -3.80
C LEU A 11 -12.03 -4.39 -3.29
N ARG A 12 -12.98 -5.07 -3.96
CA ARG A 12 -14.38 -5.17 -3.51
C ARG A 12 -14.48 -5.76 -2.11
N SER A 13 -13.75 -6.84 -1.85
CA SER A 13 -13.71 -7.49 -0.54
C SER A 13 -13.21 -6.54 0.55
N LEU A 14 -12.21 -5.70 0.25
CA LEU A 14 -11.68 -4.73 1.20
C LEU A 14 -12.64 -3.58 1.50
N ILE A 15 -13.31 -3.06 0.47
CA ILE A 15 -14.24 -1.91 0.63
C ILE A 15 -15.65 -2.32 1.05
N GLY A 16 -15.95 -3.63 1.09
CA GLY A 16 -17.26 -4.16 1.49
C GLY A 16 -18.36 -4.00 0.43
N ASP A 17 -17.99 -3.85 -0.85
CA ASP A 17 -18.93 -3.72 -1.99
C ASP A 17 -18.99 -5.01 -2.82
N LEU A 18 -19.36 -6.12 -2.16
CA LEU A 18 -19.40 -7.45 -2.77
C LEU A 18 -20.46 -7.57 -3.88
N ASP A 19 -21.58 -6.91 -3.70
CA ASP A 19 -22.74 -7.01 -4.60
C ASP A 19 -22.69 -6.02 -5.77
N SER A 20 -21.60 -5.29 -5.94
CA SER A 20 -21.38 -4.33 -7.03
C SER A 20 -22.41 -3.18 -7.08
N GLU A 21 -23.06 -2.87 -5.98
CA GLU A 21 -24.13 -1.86 -5.94
C GLU A 21 -23.59 -0.44 -5.94
N LYS A 22 -22.45 -0.21 -5.29
CA LYS A 22 -21.91 1.13 -5.10
C LYS A 22 -20.91 1.51 -6.19
N PHE A 23 -20.04 0.59 -6.58
CA PHE A 23 -18.97 0.84 -7.53
C PHE A 23 -19.00 -0.09 -8.72
N THR A 24 -18.94 0.48 -9.93
CA THR A 24 -18.81 -0.31 -11.16
C THR A 24 -17.41 -0.91 -11.27
N ASP A 25 -17.28 -2.06 -11.94
CA ASP A 25 -15.98 -2.70 -12.20
C ASP A 25 -15.03 -1.78 -12.97
N GLU A 26 -15.56 -0.98 -13.88
CA GLU A 26 -14.77 -0.04 -14.65
C GLU A 26 -14.13 1.03 -13.76
N ARG A 27 -14.90 1.60 -12.82
CA ARG A 27 -14.38 2.55 -11.84
C ARG A 27 -13.32 1.91 -10.96
N LEU A 28 -13.54 0.68 -10.51
CA LEU A 28 -12.53 -0.03 -9.70
C LEU A 28 -11.25 -0.30 -10.48
N ARG A 29 -11.33 -0.67 -11.75
CA ARG A 29 -10.17 -0.83 -12.64
C ARG A 29 -9.41 0.48 -12.84
N GLN A 30 -10.13 1.61 -12.99
CA GLN A 30 -9.49 2.94 -13.08
C GLN A 30 -8.70 3.27 -11.80
N VAL A 31 -9.33 3.09 -10.65
CA VAL A 31 -8.68 3.37 -9.35
C VAL A 31 -7.52 2.42 -9.10
N LEU A 32 -7.63 1.14 -9.49
CA LEU A 32 -6.54 0.17 -9.43
C LEU A 32 -5.35 0.58 -10.31
N ALA A 33 -5.60 1.05 -11.54
CA ALA A 33 -4.54 1.53 -12.41
C ALA A 33 -3.83 2.75 -11.83
N VAL A 34 -4.58 3.70 -11.25
CA VAL A 34 -4.01 4.87 -10.56
C VAL A 34 -3.22 4.45 -9.30
N GLY A 35 -3.77 3.50 -8.52
CA GLY A 35 -3.10 2.93 -7.36
C GLY A 35 -1.79 2.26 -7.74
N ALA A 36 -1.80 1.39 -8.75
CA ALA A 36 -0.62 0.72 -9.26
C ALA A 36 0.45 1.70 -9.77
N TYR A 37 0.04 2.74 -10.50
CA TYR A 37 0.95 3.80 -10.94
C TYR A 37 1.60 4.54 -9.75
N SER A 38 0.82 4.81 -8.70
CA SER A 38 1.36 5.45 -7.49
C SER A 38 2.35 4.56 -6.76
N VAL A 39 2.07 3.25 -6.69
CA VAL A 39 2.96 2.26 -6.04
C VAL A 39 4.32 2.16 -6.74
N LEU A 40 4.37 2.27 -8.06
CA LEU A 40 5.63 2.31 -8.82
C LEU A 40 6.48 3.55 -8.54
N ASN A 41 5.87 4.66 -8.09
CA ASN A 41 6.63 5.82 -7.64
C ASN A 41 7.09 5.70 -6.18
N ASP A 42 6.42 4.87 -5.39
CA ASP A 42 6.69 4.72 -3.96
C ASP A 42 7.73 3.62 -3.66
N ALA A 43 7.92 2.65 -4.57
CA ALA A 43 8.86 1.53 -4.39
C ALA A 43 9.34 0.94 -5.72
N ASP A 44 10.56 0.40 -5.69
CA ASP A 44 11.16 -0.36 -6.80
C ASP A 44 10.81 -1.85 -6.68
N PHE A 45 10.38 -2.44 -7.78
CA PHE A 45 10.04 -3.86 -7.86
C PHE A 45 11.05 -4.62 -8.71
N SER A 46 11.17 -5.92 -8.47
CA SER A 46 12.04 -6.80 -9.28
C SER A 46 11.56 -6.96 -10.72
N VAL A 47 10.28 -6.67 -10.96
CA VAL A 47 9.64 -6.72 -12.28
C VAL A 47 9.38 -5.29 -12.75
N ASP A 48 9.81 -4.97 -13.96
CA ASP A 48 9.55 -3.66 -14.58
C ASP A 48 8.10 -3.60 -15.08
N TYR A 49 7.23 -2.99 -14.28
CA TYR A 49 5.84 -2.78 -14.65
C TYR A 49 5.63 -1.49 -15.43
N VAL A 50 4.88 -1.59 -16.51
CA VAL A 50 4.39 -0.43 -17.28
C VAL A 50 2.91 -0.29 -17.04
N VAL A 51 2.50 0.81 -16.41
CA VAL A 51 1.09 1.10 -16.12
C VAL A 51 0.61 2.22 -17.04
N SER A 52 -0.42 1.93 -17.83
CA SER A 52 -1.11 2.93 -18.66
C SER A 52 -2.48 3.22 -18.07
N ILE A 53 -2.69 4.45 -17.60
CA ILE A 53 -3.96 4.91 -17.04
C ILE A 53 -5.01 5.08 -18.15
N SER A 54 -4.61 5.53 -19.33
CA SER A 54 -5.51 5.79 -20.45
C SER A 54 -6.09 4.51 -21.05
N SER A 55 -5.26 3.45 -21.17
CA SER A 55 -5.69 2.15 -21.70
C SER A 55 -6.12 1.17 -20.61
N LEU A 56 -6.05 1.56 -19.35
CA LEU A 56 -6.31 0.71 -18.18
C LEU A 56 -5.56 -0.62 -18.27
N SER A 57 -4.25 -0.54 -18.48
CA SER A 57 -3.39 -1.72 -18.62
C SER A 57 -2.21 -1.68 -17.66
N ILE A 58 -1.88 -2.85 -17.13
CA ILE A 58 -0.67 -3.12 -16.34
C ILE A 58 0.06 -4.25 -17.05
N SER A 59 1.29 -4.03 -17.45
CA SER A 59 2.10 -5.00 -18.19
C SER A 59 3.51 -5.08 -17.58
N PRO A 60 4.01 -6.28 -17.32
CA PRO A 60 3.32 -7.58 -17.38
C PRO A 60 2.17 -7.70 -16.36
N ASP A 61 1.29 -8.70 -16.49
CA ASP A 61 0.19 -8.91 -15.55
C ASP A 61 0.74 -9.42 -14.21
N PRO A 62 0.54 -8.71 -13.08
CA PRO A 62 1.10 -9.08 -11.79
C PRO A 62 0.59 -10.41 -11.24
N ILE A 63 -0.61 -10.82 -11.63
CA ILE A 63 -1.19 -12.13 -11.25
C ILE A 63 -0.47 -13.26 -11.97
N VAL A 64 -0.14 -13.06 -13.25
CA VAL A 64 0.62 -14.05 -14.03
C VAL A 64 2.06 -14.15 -13.52
N GLN A 65 2.66 -13.03 -13.15
CA GLN A 65 4.00 -12.98 -12.55
C GLN A 65 4.05 -13.50 -11.10
N LYS A 66 2.88 -13.71 -10.48
CA LYS A 66 2.75 -14.10 -9.06
C LYS A 66 3.40 -13.09 -8.11
N ASP A 67 3.46 -11.82 -8.52
CA ASP A 67 3.97 -10.74 -7.68
C ASP A 67 2.87 -10.31 -6.69
N THR A 68 2.89 -10.95 -5.53
CA THR A 68 1.91 -10.71 -4.47
C THR A 68 2.11 -9.34 -3.82
N ASP A 69 3.35 -8.89 -3.68
CA ASP A 69 3.67 -7.64 -3.01
C ASP A 69 3.17 -6.45 -3.81
N PHE A 70 3.48 -6.40 -5.11
CA PHE A 70 2.94 -5.38 -6.00
C PHE A 70 1.41 -5.40 -6.05
N SER A 71 0.81 -6.60 -6.13
CA SER A 71 -0.65 -6.77 -6.18
C SER A 71 -1.32 -6.25 -4.91
N VAL A 72 -0.83 -6.63 -3.74
CA VAL A 72 -1.38 -6.21 -2.44
C VAL A 72 -1.21 -4.71 -2.22
N LEU A 73 -0.02 -4.16 -2.48
CA LEU A 73 0.24 -2.72 -2.38
C LEU A 73 -0.68 -1.92 -3.30
N SER A 74 -0.86 -2.36 -4.55
CA SER A 74 -1.73 -1.70 -5.52
C SER A 74 -3.20 -1.69 -5.06
N VAL A 75 -3.69 -2.79 -4.48
CA VAL A 75 -5.07 -2.87 -3.98
C VAL A 75 -5.28 -1.98 -2.75
N TYR A 76 -4.35 -1.96 -1.78
CA TYR A 76 -4.46 -1.08 -0.61
C TYR A 76 -4.35 0.40 -0.98
N LYS A 77 -3.45 0.75 -1.91
CA LYS A 77 -3.35 2.12 -2.43
C LYS A 77 -4.64 2.54 -3.14
N ALA A 78 -5.21 1.65 -3.95
CA ALA A 78 -6.48 1.88 -4.63
C ALA A 78 -7.62 2.07 -3.64
N ALA A 79 -7.72 1.25 -2.59
CA ALA A 79 -8.71 1.41 -1.52
C ALA A 79 -8.56 2.77 -0.81
N CYS A 80 -7.33 3.17 -0.47
CA CYS A 80 -7.05 4.49 0.12
C CYS A 80 -7.52 5.63 -0.80
N ILE A 81 -7.20 5.58 -2.11
CA ILE A 81 -7.60 6.61 -3.08
C ILE A 81 -9.13 6.66 -3.22
N LEU A 82 -9.78 5.49 -3.33
CA LEU A 82 -11.23 5.39 -3.51
C LEU A 82 -11.98 5.97 -2.30
N LEU A 83 -11.61 5.54 -1.09
CA LEU A 83 -12.24 6.02 0.14
C LEU A 83 -11.95 7.51 0.36
N GLY A 84 -10.76 7.99 0.03
CA GLY A 84 -10.45 9.42 0.07
C GLY A 84 -11.33 10.25 -0.88
N SER A 85 -11.70 9.71 -2.04
CA SER A 85 -12.65 10.38 -2.95
C SER A 85 -14.07 10.40 -2.38
N GLU A 86 -14.51 9.30 -1.75
CA GLU A 86 -15.83 9.21 -1.11
C GLU A 86 -15.94 10.17 0.08
N VAL A 87 -14.92 10.27 0.93
CA VAL A 87 -14.89 11.24 2.04
C VAL A 87 -15.07 12.66 1.53
N LYS A 88 -14.41 13.03 0.43
CA LYS A 88 -14.55 14.35 -0.19
C LYS A 88 -15.96 14.61 -0.74
N THR A 89 -16.54 13.60 -1.38
CA THR A 89 -17.91 13.69 -1.92
C THR A 89 -18.93 13.85 -0.81
N GLU A 90 -18.85 13.02 0.23
CA GLU A 90 -19.76 13.10 1.37
C GLU A 90 -19.59 14.41 2.17
N ALA A 91 -18.36 14.89 2.33
CA ALA A 91 -18.10 16.17 2.95
C ALA A 91 -18.72 17.34 2.15
N ALA A 92 -18.66 17.30 0.83
CA ALA A 92 -19.31 18.30 -0.02
C ALA A 92 -20.83 18.24 0.08
N ASN A 93 -21.43 17.04 0.10
CA ASN A 93 -22.85 16.83 0.25
C ASN A 93 -23.36 17.27 1.63
N SER A 94 -22.60 17.05 2.70
CA SER A 94 -22.99 17.44 4.07
C SER A 94 -23.11 18.95 4.26
N ILE A 95 -22.37 19.74 3.48
CA ILE A 95 -22.46 21.21 3.49
C ILE A 95 -23.74 21.70 2.79
N ALA A 96 -24.21 20.97 1.78
CA ALA A 96 -25.38 21.34 0.98
C ALA A 96 -26.73 21.10 1.69
N ILE A 97 -26.79 20.25 2.70
CA ILE A 97 -28.04 19.86 3.40
C ILE A 97 -28.34 20.72 4.62
N LYS A 98 -27.56 21.74 4.89
CA LYS A 98 -27.71 22.60 6.10
C LYS A 98 -28.85 23.62 6.05
N ASP A 99 -29.63 23.68 4.98
CA ASP A 99 -30.66 24.70 4.72
C ASP A 99 -32.12 24.21 4.93
N GLY A 100 -32.39 23.32 5.89
CA GLY A 100 -33.76 22.89 6.19
C GLY A 100 -33.98 22.48 7.64
N PRO A 101 -35.24 22.54 8.14
CA PRO A 101 -35.58 22.24 9.54
C PRO A 101 -35.48 20.73 9.89
N SER A 102 -35.18 19.85 8.95
CA SER A 102 -34.92 18.44 9.16
C SER A 102 -33.44 18.14 8.95
N SER A 103 -32.65 18.31 9.99
CA SER A 103 -31.24 17.91 9.98
C SER A 103 -31.11 16.39 10.09
N ILE A 104 -30.93 15.71 8.99
CA ILE A 104 -30.36 14.33 9.01
C ILE A 104 -28.89 14.49 9.35
N ASP A 105 -28.45 13.96 10.48
CA ASP A 105 -27.08 14.09 10.94
C ASP A 105 -26.15 13.15 10.14
N LEU A 106 -25.72 13.60 8.97
CA LEU A 106 -24.75 12.91 8.11
C LEU A 106 -23.31 12.98 8.65
N ARG A 107 -23.09 13.69 9.78
CA ARG A 107 -21.75 13.83 10.38
C ARG A 107 -21.17 12.47 10.82
N GLY A 108 -22.01 11.56 11.30
CA GLY A 108 -21.59 10.23 11.72
C GLY A 108 -21.04 9.37 10.57
N VAL A 109 -21.67 9.43 9.41
CA VAL A 109 -21.24 8.68 8.21
C VAL A 109 -19.90 9.19 7.71
N THR A 110 -19.72 10.51 7.61
CA THR A 110 -18.47 11.12 7.16
C THR A 110 -17.30 10.83 8.12
N GLN A 111 -17.57 10.80 9.44
CA GLN A 111 -16.55 10.44 10.43
C GLN A 111 -16.11 8.99 10.29
N ASN A 112 -17.02 8.04 10.14
CA ASN A 112 -16.71 6.63 9.97
C ASN A 112 -15.94 6.38 8.67
N LEU A 113 -16.34 7.01 7.57
CA LEU A 113 -15.60 6.96 6.30
C LEU A 113 -14.18 7.51 6.43
N ASN A 114 -14.01 8.59 7.19
CA ASN A 114 -12.69 9.18 7.41
C ASN A 114 -11.79 8.26 8.26
N ILE A 115 -12.34 7.54 9.23
CA ILE A 115 -11.60 6.53 10.00
C ILE A 115 -11.15 5.41 9.07
N LEU A 116 -12.06 4.83 8.29
CA LEU A 116 -11.73 3.78 7.32
C LEU A 116 -10.68 4.23 6.31
N TYR A 117 -10.81 5.43 5.77
CA TYR A 117 -9.82 6.03 4.88
C TYR A 117 -8.43 6.07 5.52
N LYS A 118 -8.34 6.57 6.75
CA LYS A 118 -7.06 6.64 7.49
C LYS A 118 -6.48 5.26 7.76
N ASP A 119 -7.32 4.30 8.12
CA ASP A 119 -6.89 2.92 8.41
C ASP A 119 -6.32 2.25 7.16
N PHE A 120 -6.96 2.39 5.99
CA PHE A 120 -6.44 1.82 4.75
C PHE A 120 -5.15 2.51 4.29
N CYS A 121 -5.04 3.83 4.42
CA CYS A 121 -3.81 4.53 4.09
C CYS A 121 -2.67 4.17 5.06
N ALA A 122 -2.94 4.07 6.36
CA ALA A 122 -1.94 3.63 7.35
C ALA A 122 -1.51 2.17 7.11
N LYS A 123 -2.44 1.30 6.71
CA LYS A 123 -2.12 -0.09 6.34
C LYS A 123 -1.24 -0.15 5.10
N TYR A 124 -1.54 0.66 4.08
CA TYR A 124 -0.68 0.80 2.90
C TYR A 124 0.74 1.22 3.30
N ASP A 125 0.88 2.29 4.09
CA ASP A 125 2.18 2.80 4.53
C ASP A 125 2.97 1.76 5.34
N SER A 126 2.29 0.98 6.18
CA SER A 126 2.90 -0.11 6.93
C SER A 126 3.42 -1.22 6.01
N LEU A 127 2.62 -1.64 5.02
CA LEU A 127 3.00 -2.67 4.05
C LEU A 127 4.17 -2.19 3.18
N LEU A 128 4.12 -0.95 2.72
CA LEU A 128 5.18 -0.33 1.93
C LEU A 128 6.51 -0.31 2.68
N LYS A 129 6.49 0.12 3.94
CA LYS A 129 7.69 0.11 4.80
C LYS A 129 8.24 -1.30 4.99
N THR A 130 7.36 -2.29 5.23
CA THR A 130 7.77 -3.69 5.37
C THR A 130 8.41 -4.19 4.08
N TYR A 131 7.82 -3.89 2.93
CA TYR A 131 8.36 -4.25 1.62
C TYR A 131 9.74 -3.62 1.39
N GLN A 132 9.86 -2.31 1.61
CA GLN A 132 11.13 -1.59 1.47
C GLN A 132 12.21 -2.14 2.40
N TYR A 133 11.85 -2.47 3.64
CA TYR A 133 12.76 -3.04 4.62
C TYR A 133 13.29 -4.42 4.21
N ASN A 134 12.42 -5.26 3.67
CA ASN A 134 12.78 -6.60 3.22
C ASN A 134 13.68 -6.59 1.98
N ASN A 135 13.55 -5.57 1.13
CA ASN A 135 14.28 -5.46 -0.13
C ASN A 135 15.53 -4.56 -0.07
N THR A 136 15.78 -3.86 1.05
CA THR A 136 17.00 -3.07 1.23
C THR A 136 18.10 -3.88 1.88
N LEU A 137 19.25 -3.97 1.19
CA LEU A 137 20.47 -4.62 1.70
C LEU A 137 20.95 -4.03 3.04
N VAL A 138 20.64 -2.78 3.32
CA VAL A 138 21.03 -2.08 4.54
C VAL A 138 20.33 -2.63 5.79
N GLY A 139 19.08 -3.08 5.67
CA GLY A 139 18.33 -3.70 6.78
C GLY A 139 18.88 -5.05 7.22
N GLN A 140 19.48 -5.80 6.30
CA GLN A 140 20.07 -7.11 6.60
C GLN A 140 21.42 -7.03 7.32
N ALA A 141 22.16 -5.93 7.13
CA ALA A 141 23.46 -5.73 7.79
C ALA A 141 23.35 -5.34 9.29
N ILE A 142 22.22 -4.75 9.69
CA ILE A 142 21.99 -4.25 11.07
C ILE A 142 21.42 -5.34 11.98
N LEU A 143 20.81 -6.40 11.43
CA LEU A 143 20.12 -7.43 12.21
C LEU A 143 21.00 -8.61 12.65
N GLY A 144 22.30 -8.58 12.35
CA GLY A 144 23.23 -9.51 12.97
C GLY A 144 23.45 -9.11 14.42
N PRO A 145 23.06 -9.95 15.40
CA PRO A 145 23.42 -9.62 16.78
C PRO A 145 24.94 -9.54 16.88
N TYR A 146 25.45 -8.45 17.44
CA TYR A 146 26.85 -8.37 17.78
C TYR A 146 27.19 -9.55 18.68
N SER A 147 27.91 -10.51 18.11
CA SER A 147 28.39 -11.68 18.85
C SER A 147 29.83 -11.42 19.26
N PRO A 148 30.10 -11.21 20.55
CA PRO A 148 31.48 -11.01 21.06
C PRO A 148 32.40 -12.20 20.75
N GLY A 149 31.84 -13.31 20.30
CA GLY A 149 32.58 -14.50 19.92
C GLY A 149 32.79 -14.69 18.41
N SER A 150 32.39 -13.71 17.57
CA SER A 150 32.59 -13.84 16.11
C SER A 150 34.07 -13.80 15.75
N MET A 151 34.46 -14.54 14.71
CA MET A 151 35.86 -14.62 14.26
C MET A 151 36.47 -13.25 13.93
N ILE A 152 35.65 -12.31 13.44
CA ILE A 152 36.07 -10.95 13.10
C ILE A 152 36.47 -10.17 14.34
N VAL A 153 35.70 -10.30 15.42
CA VAL A 153 36.01 -9.63 16.71
C VAL A 153 37.26 -10.24 17.34
N ARG A 154 37.41 -11.56 17.27
CA ARG A 154 38.62 -12.26 17.74
C ARG A 154 39.86 -11.86 16.98
N ALA A 155 39.76 -11.71 15.65
CA ALA A 155 40.89 -11.30 14.83
C ALA A 155 41.30 -9.86 15.10
N SER A 156 40.37 -8.94 15.33
CA SER A 156 40.66 -7.54 15.66
C SER A 156 41.23 -7.41 17.09
N ASP A 157 40.75 -8.22 18.01
CA ASP A 157 41.22 -8.19 19.43
C ASP A 157 42.63 -8.78 19.54
N LEU A 158 42.96 -9.83 18.79
CA LEU A 158 44.31 -10.41 18.74
C LEU A 158 45.32 -9.45 18.10
N GLY A 159 44.93 -8.67 17.09
CA GLY A 159 45.78 -7.66 16.47
C GLY A 159 46.10 -6.48 17.42
N HIS A 160 45.21 -6.15 18.33
CA HIS A 160 45.42 -5.08 19.31
C HIS A 160 46.29 -5.51 20.49
N ARG A 161 46.20 -6.79 20.88
CA ARG A 161 47.01 -7.28 22.01
C ARG A 161 48.51 -7.42 21.67
N GLY A 162 48.83 -7.65 20.39
CA GLY A 162 50.22 -7.74 19.95
C GLY A 162 50.99 -6.42 20.02
N ASN A 163 50.30 -5.29 19.96
CA ASN A 163 50.94 -3.95 19.91
C ASN A 163 50.96 -3.20 21.26
N MET A 164 50.49 -3.81 22.31
CA MET A 164 50.42 -3.10 23.62
C MET A 164 51.53 -3.46 24.60
N PHE A 165 52.36 -4.43 24.29
CA PHE A 165 53.38 -4.95 25.27
C PHE A 165 54.75 -5.28 24.66
N ASP A 166 55.11 -4.73 23.50
CA ASP A 166 56.48 -4.73 23.00
C ASP A 166 57.11 -3.33 23.15
#